data_0d991f5421cea1ff6585982c5b935f3c
#
_entry.id   0d991f5421cea1ff6585982c5b935f3c
#
_cell.length_a   1.000
_cell.length_b   1.000
_cell.length_c   1.000
_cell.angle_alpha   90.00
_cell.angle_beta   90.00
_cell.angle_gamma   90.00
#
_symmetry.space_group_name_H-M   'P 1'
#
loop_
_entity.id
_entity.type
_entity.pdbx_description
1 polymer ?
#
loop_
_entity_poly.entity_id
_entity_poly.type
_entity_poly.pdbx_seq_one_letter_code
_entity_poly.pdbx_strand_id
1 'polypeptide(L)'
;MKQNNLKPKLGQHFLIDEKIKKIIIDSVKDTKNKNILEIGPGEGAITNKLIDISNNYLGIEYDQSLCKKLSGRYKKNPNVKFLNEDAGIFDVLKLKNYIPNDYILVGNLPYYSSNKIVRNFISSSFKPLALVVMIQKEVANNYLLKI
;
A
#
# COMPACT_ATOMS: atom_id res chain seq x y z
N MET A 1 35.44 -0.76 8.03
CA MET A 1 34.20 -0.88 7.24
C MET A 1 33.17 0.10 7.79
N LYS A 2 32.90 1.15 7.04
CA LYS A 2 31.81 2.08 7.39
C LYS A 2 30.50 1.36 7.11
N GLN A 3 29.78 0.99 8.15
CA GLN A 3 28.38 0.58 8.01
C GLN A 3 27.65 1.80 7.45
N ASN A 4 27.28 1.76 6.19
CA ASN A 4 26.36 2.71 5.61
C ASN A 4 24.99 2.45 6.26
N ASN A 5 24.77 3.09 7.40
CA ASN A 5 23.44 3.25 7.95
C ASN A 5 22.65 4.16 6.99
N LEU A 6 22.17 3.59 5.90
CA LEU A 6 21.20 4.24 5.02
C LEU A 6 19.92 4.37 5.82
N LYS A 7 19.76 5.52 6.48
CA LYS A 7 18.46 5.89 7.06
C LYS A 7 17.45 5.90 5.91
N PRO A 8 16.28 5.27 6.08
CA PRO A 8 15.24 5.30 5.06
C PRO A 8 14.91 6.74 4.69
N LYS A 9 15.05 7.10 3.41
CA LYS A 9 14.67 8.42 2.92
C LYS A 9 13.15 8.57 2.99
N LEU A 10 12.64 9.78 3.28
CA LEU A 10 11.22 10.12 3.25
C LEU A 10 10.35 9.33 4.25
N GLY A 11 10.91 8.88 5.37
CA GLY A 11 10.16 8.13 6.39
C GLY A 11 9.76 6.72 5.97
N GLN A 12 10.43 6.16 4.96
CA GLN A 12 10.21 4.78 4.52
C GLN A 12 10.65 3.79 5.60
N HIS A 13 9.78 2.83 5.90
CA HIS A 13 10.06 1.70 6.78
C HIS A 13 9.78 0.41 6.01
N PHE A 14 10.84 -0.36 5.75
CA PHE A 14 10.71 -1.63 5.07
C PHE A 14 10.20 -2.71 6.02
N LEU A 15 9.16 -3.41 5.59
CA LEU A 15 8.56 -4.49 6.34
C LEU A 15 9.43 -5.74 6.26
N ILE A 16 10.00 -6.16 7.40
CA ILE A 16 10.91 -7.32 7.50
C ILE A 16 10.38 -8.43 8.42
N ASP A 17 9.40 -8.15 9.27
CA ASP A 17 8.84 -9.14 10.20
C ASP A 17 7.88 -10.09 9.48
N GLU A 18 8.25 -11.37 9.38
CA GLU A 18 7.44 -12.39 8.72
C GLU A 18 6.09 -12.65 9.39
N LYS A 19 6.00 -12.49 10.72
CA LYS A 19 4.72 -12.63 11.43
C LYS A 19 3.74 -11.52 11.06
N ILE A 20 4.23 -10.29 10.96
CA ILE A 20 3.41 -9.14 10.55
C ILE A 20 2.96 -9.28 9.10
N LYS A 21 3.87 -9.68 8.20
CA LYS A 21 3.52 -9.97 6.80
C LYS A 21 2.40 -11.00 6.70
N LYS A 22 2.49 -12.08 7.48
CA LYS A 22 1.46 -13.13 7.51
C LYS A 22 0.12 -12.59 7.98
N ILE A 23 0.09 -11.78 9.02
CA ILE A 23 -1.14 -11.15 9.54
C ILE A 23 -1.79 -10.30 8.46
N ILE A 24 -1.01 -9.48 7.75
CA ILE A 24 -1.50 -8.62 6.67
C ILE A 24 -2.12 -9.47 5.56
N ILE A 25 -1.39 -10.47 5.07
CA ILE A 25 -1.86 -11.33 3.98
C ILE A 25 -3.10 -12.12 4.38
N ASP A 26 -3.13 -12.70 5.57
CA ASP A 26 -4.30 -13.44 6.06
C ASP A 26 -5.53 -12.53 6.17
N SER A 27 -5.36 -11.28 6.62
CA SER A 27 -6.43 -10.29 6.71
C SER A 27 -7.03 -9.94 5.34
N VAL A 28 -6.19 -9.84 4.31
CA VAL A 28 -6.64 -9.57 2.94
C VAL A 28 -7.27 -10.80 2.32
N LYS A 29 -6.70 -11.97 2.55
CA LYS A 29 -7.12 -13.26 2.00
C LYS A 29 -8.55 -13.64 2.40
N ASP A 30 -8.94 -13.27 3.62
CA ASP A 30 -10.28 -13.55 4.17
C ASP A 30 -11.36 -12.65 3.56
N THR A 31 -11.00 -11.65 2.79
CA THR A 31 -11.95 -10.79 2.10
C THR A 31 -12.40 -11.41 0.77
N LYS A 32 -13.60 -11.13 0.34
CA LYS A 32 -14.13 -11.60 -0.95
C LYS A 32 -13.61 -10.76 -2.13
N ASN A 33 -13.08 -9.57 -1.85
CA ASN A 33 -12.59 -8.66 -2.88
C ASN A 33 -11.19 -9.08 -3.34
N LYS A 34 -10.99 -9.08 -4.65
CA LYS A 34 -9.75 -9.45 -5.31
C LYS A 34 -9.02 -8.27 -5.96
N ASN A 35 -9.53 -7.07 -5.81
CA ASN A 35 -8.86 -5.86 -6.28
C ASN A 35 -8.07 -5.25 -5.13
N ILE A 36 -6.78 -5.13 -5.29
CA ILE A 36 -5.86 -4.67 -4.23
C ILE A 36 -5.13 -3.43 -4.69
N LEU A 37 -5.18 -2.40 -3.85
CA LEU A 37 -4.35 -1.22 -3.93
C LEU A 37 -3.31 -1.28 -2.81
N GLU A 38 -2.04 -1.39 -3.15
CA GLU A 38 -0.95 -1.32 -2.18
C GLU A 38 -0.33 0.08 -2.19
N ILE A 39 -0.27 0.71 -1.03
CA ILE A 39 0.41 1.99 -0.83
C ILE A 39 1.80 1.75 -0.27
N GLY A 40 2.81 2.25 -0.98
CA GLY A 40 4.20 2.15 -0.56
C GLY A 40 4.76 0.74 -0.59
N PRO A 41 4.67 0.01 -1.71
CA PRO A 41 5.21 -1.36 -1.79
C PRO A 41 6.71 -1.45 -1.48
N GLY A 42 7.47 -0.38 -1.64
CA GLY A 42 8.89 -0.33 -1.30
C GLY A 42 9.72 -1.33 -2.11
N GLU A 43 10.41 -2.21 -1.44
CA GLU A 43 11.18 -3.30 -2.07
C GLU A 43 10.30 -4.49 -2.48
N GLY A 44 9.00 -4.43 -2.21
CA GLY A 44 8.06 -5.47 -2.58
C GLY A 44 7.91 -6.59 -1.54
N ALA A 45 8.09 -6.27 -0.25
CA ALA A 45 8.10 -7.26 0.83
C ALA A 45 6.85 -8.16 0.88
N ILE A 46 5.67 -7.60 0.59
CA ILE A 46 4.40 -8.34 0.54
C ILE A 46 3.75 -8.31 -0.85
N THR A 47 4.30 -7.55 -1.77
CA THR A 47 3.74 -7.29 -3.10
C THR A 47 3.48 -8.58 -3.87
N ASN A 48 4.44 -9.48 -3.91
CA ASN A 48 4.30 -10.76 -4.62
C ASN A 48 3.11 -11.57 -4.09
N LYS A 49 2.96 -11.67 -2.79
CA LYS A 49 1.85 -12.40 -2.15
C LYS A 49 0.50 -11.72 -2.40
N LEU A 50 0.46 -10.38 -2.41
CA LEU A 50 -0.75 -9.63 -2.73
C LEU A 50 -1.15 -9.83 -4.19
N ILE A 51 -0.20 -9.83 -5.11
CA ILE A 51 -0.43 -10.09 -6.53
C ILE A 51 -1.03 -11.49 -6.72
N ASP A 52 -0.48 -12.50 -6.05
CA ASP A 52 -0.93 -13.88 -6.17
C ASP A 52 -2.40 -14.09 -5.76
N ILE A 53 -2.90 -13.28 -4.82
CA ILE A 53 -4.28 -13.38 -4.34
C ILE A 53 -5.23 -12.36 -4.97
N SER A 54 -4.74 -11.51 -5.88
CA SER A 54 -5.53 -10.45 -6.52
C SER A 54 -5.96 -10.81 -7.94
N ASN A 55 -7.09 -10.27 -8.37
CA ASN A 55 -7.46 -10.24 -9.79
C ASN A 55 -6.85 -9.04 -10.49
N ASN A 56 -6.87 -7.88 -9.80
CA ASN A 56 -6.22 -6.65 -10.24
C ASN A 56 -5.41 -6.08 -9.08
N TYR A 57 -4.19 -5.70 -9.37
CA TYR A 57 -3.28 -5.08 -8.40
C TYR A 57 -2.78 -3.75 -8.92
N LEU A 58 -2.83 -2.76 -8.06
CA LEU A 58 -2.22 -1.45 -8.29
C LEU A 58 -1.33 -1.09 -7.11
N GLY A 59 -0.08 -0.75 -7.37
CA GLY A 59 0.84 -0.18 -6.39
C GLY A 59 1.02 1.31 -6.62
N ILE A 60 0.94 2.12 -5.58
CA ILE A 60 1.31 3.53 -5.60
C ILE A 60 2.58 3.69 -4.77
N GLU A 61 3.67 4.08 -5.42
CA GLU A 61 4.99 4.25 -4.81
C GLU A 61 5.52 5.66 -5.05
N TYR A 62 5.86 6.36 -3.97
CA TYR A 62 6.40 7.71 -4.04
C TYR A 62 7.83 7.77 -4.56
N ASP A 63 8.66 6.77 -4.23
CA ASP A 63 10.04 6.67 -4.69
C ASP A 63 10.09 6.22 -6.14
N GLN A 64 10.59 7.11 -7.02
CA GLN A 64 10.67 6.85 -8.46
C GLN A 64 11.52 5.62 -8.79
N SER A 65 12.62 5.44 -8.11
CA SER A 65 13.54 4.31 -8.32
C SER A 65 12.90 2.98 -7.98
N LEU A 66 12.24 2.90 -6.84
CA LEU A 66 11.51 1.71 -6.40
C LEU A 66 10.32 1.40 -7.31
N CYS A 67 9.56 2.42 -7.71
CA CYS A 67 8.45 2.26 -8.64
C CYS A 67 8.90 1.69 -9.98
N LYS A 68 10.01 2.20 -10.51
CA LYS A 68 10.61 1.74 -11.77
C LYS A 68 11.07 0.29 -11.69
N LYS A 69 11.71 -0.08 -10.58
CA LYS A 69 12.19 -1.44 -10.31
C LYS A 69 11.02 -2.44 -10.23
N LEU A 70 9.95 -2.08 -9.51
CA LEU A 70 8.75 -2.91 -9.40
C LEU A 70 8.03 -3.06 -10.74
N SER A 71 7.86 -1.96 -11.47
CA SER A 71 7.24 -1.98 -12.81
C SER A 71 7.99 -2.89 -13.77
N GLY A 72 9.32 -2.88 -13.72
CA GLY A 72 10.15 -3.79 -14.51
C GLY A 72 10.01 -5.25 -14.11
N ARG A 73 9.95 -5.51 -12.80
CA ARG A 73 9.82 -6.87 -12.26
C ARG A 73 8.53 -7.56 -12.69
N TYR A 74 7.43 -6.82 -12.74
CA TYR A 74 6.09 -7.35 -13.02
C TYR A 74 5.55 -6.96 -14.40
N LYS A 75 6.38 -6.47 -15.30
CA LYS A 75 5.97 -5.95 -16.63
C LYS A 75 5.20 -6.95 -17.50
N LYS A 76 5.39 -8.24 -17.29
CA LYS A 76 4.70 -9.31 -18.05
C LYS A 76 3.31 -9.65 -17.50
N ASN A 77 2.96 -9.10 -16.34
CA ASN A 77 1.67 -9.35 -15.72
C ASN A 77 0.69 -8.22 -16.09
N PRO A 78 -0.31 -8.48 -16.95
CA PRO A 78 -1.20 -7.43 -17.45
C PRO A 78 -2.12 -6.83 -16.39
N ASN A 79 -2.35 -7.54 -15.29
CA ASN A 79 -3.24 -7.11 -14.20
C ASN A 79 -2.50 -6.41 -13.07
N VAL A 80 -1.20 -6.14 -13.24
CA VAL A 80 -0.34 -5.49 -12.26
C VAL A 80 0.16 -4.18 -12.81
N LYS A 81 -0.03 -3.10 -12.07
CA LYS A 81 0.43 -1.75 -12.42
C LYS A 81 1.05 -1.07 -11.22
N PHE A 82 2.01 -0.17 -11.48
CA PHE A 82 2.61 0.68 -10.48
C PHE A 82 2.58 2.13 -10.96
N LEU A 83 2.19 3.03 -10.06
CA LEU A 83 2.16 4.47 -10.29
C LEU A 83 3.18 5.15 -9.37
N ASN A 84 3.99 6.03 -9.94
CA ASN A 84 4.88 6.89 -9.16
C ASN A 84 4.15 8.16 -8.76
N GLU A 85 3.48 8.12 -7.63
CA GLU A 85 2.61 9.19 -7.14
C GLU A 85 2.74 9.36 -5.62
N ASP A 86 2.33 10.51 -5.13
CA ASP A 86 2.14 10.76 -3.71
C ASP A 86 0.71 10.35 -3.30
N ALA A 87 0.58 9.28 -2.53
CA ALA A 87 -0.71 8.76 -2.12
C ALA A 87 -1.52 9.74 -1.25
N GLY A 88 -0.86 10.67 -0.57
CA GLY A 88 -1.52 11.67 0.28
C GLY A 88 -2.26 12.76 -0.50
N ILE A 89 -1.92 12.96 -1.77
CA ILE A 89 -2.54 13.95 -2.67
C ILE A 89 -3.09 13.35 -3.95
N PHE A 90 -2.97 12.04 -4.12
CA PHE A 90 -3.46 11.33 -5.30
C PHE A 90 -4.96 11.54 -5.49
N ASP A 91 -5.38 11.80 -6.72
CA ASP A 91 -6.80 11.86 -7.06
C ASP A 91 -7.38 10.43 -7.07
N VAL A 92 -8.09 10.09 -6.00
CA VAL A 92 -8.61 8.74 -5.77
C VAL A 92 -9.57 8.28 -6.88
N LEU A 93 -10.28 9.20 -7.53
CA LEU A 93 -11.19 8.85 -8.63
C LEU A 93 -10.46 8.29 -9.85
N LYS A 94 -9.18 8.60 -10.02
CA LYS A 94 -8.34 8.00 -11.08
C LYS A 94 -8.13 6.50 -10.91
N LEU A 95 -8.37 5.95 -9.72
CA LEU A 95 -8.32 4.50 -9.50
C LEU A 95 -9.27 3.73 -10.42
N LYS A 96 -10.38 4.34 -10.82
CA LYS A 96 -11.35 3.72 -11.72
C LYS A 96 -10.78 3.38 -13.10
N ASN A 97 -9.66 4.00 -13.48
CA ASN A 97 -8.92 3.67 -14.71
C ASN A 97 -8.13 2.37 -14.60
N TYR A 98 -7.87 1.89 -13.39
CA TYR A 98 -7.01 0.73 -13.09
C TYR A 98 -7.75 -0.38 -12.38
N ILE A 99 -8.70 -0.02 -11.53
CA ILE A 99 -9.47 -0.92 -10.67
C ILE A 99 -10.95 -0.76 -11.05
N PRO A 100 -11.57 -1.81 -11.62
CA PRO A 100 -12.92 -1.68 -12.17
C PRO A 100 -14.03 -1.54 -11.13
N ASN A 101 -13.83 -2.08 -9.94
CA ASN A 101 -14.84 -2.15 -8.88
C ASN A 101 -14.23 -1.86 -7.51
N ASP A 102 -14.91 -2.29 -6.47
CA ASP A 102 -14.45 -2.18 -5.09
C ASP A 102 -13.04 -2.73 -4.89
N TYR A 103 -12.31 -2.16 -3.96
CA TYR A 103 -10.92 -2.53 -3.67
C TYR A 103 -10.61 -2.53 -2.18
N ILE A 104 -9.54 -3.23 -1.83
CA ILE A 104 -8.94 -3.22 -0.51
C ILE A 104 -7.65 -2.44 -0.58
N LEU A 105 -7.49 -1.48 0.33
CA LEU A 105 -6.25 -0.73 0.47
C LEU A 105 -5.35 -1.44 1.48
N VAL A 106 -4.13 -1.74 1.06
CA VAL A 106 -3.10 -2.38 1.89
C VAL A 106 -1.87 -1.48 1.92
N GLY A 107 -1.22 -1.35 3.05
CA GLY A 107 0.02 -0.59 3.09
C GLY A 107 0.74 -0.57 4.42
N ASN A 108 2.06 -0.48 4.33
CA ASN A 108 2.93 -0.10 5.42
C ASN A 108 3.23 1.39 5.25
N LEU A 109 2.45 2.25 5.93
CA LEU A 109 2.43 3.68 5.65
C LEU A 109 3.57 4.42 6.33
N PRO A 110 4.19 5.42 5.64
CA PRO A 110 5.22 6.25 6.24
C PRO A 110 4.70 7.04 7.44
N TYR A 111 5.55 7.26 8.44
CA TYR A 111 5.19 7.98 9.67
C TYR A 111 4.62 9.38 9.42
N TYR A 112 5.24 10.15 8.52
CA TYR A 112 4.89 11.55 8.33
C TYR A 112 3.59 11.77 7.56
N SER A 113 3.17 10.79 6.77
CA SER A 113 2.05 10.96 5.83
C SER A 113 0.91 9.96 6.02
N SER A 114 1.03 9.04 6.98
CA SER A 114 0.02 7.99 7.19
C SER A 114 -1.39 8.55 7.38
N ASN A 115 -1.55 9.56 8.22
CA ASN A 115 -2.85 10.18 8.48
C ASN A 115 -3.41 10.87 7.23
N LYS A 116 -2.57 11.60 6.51
CA LYS A 116 -2.95 12.27 5.25
C LYS A 116 -3.37 11.26 4.18
N ILE A 117 -2.64 10.15 4.05
CA ILE A 117 -2.95 9.09 3.10
C ILE A 117 -4.30 8.46 3.44
N VAL A 118 -4.49 8.01 4.68
CA VAL A 118 -5.74 7.38 5.11
C VAL A 118 -6.93 8.31 4.87
N ARG A 119 -6.83 9.57 5.28
CA ARG A 119 -7.89 10.57 5.07
C ARG A 119 -8.19 10.78 3.60
N ASN A 120 -7.18 10.84 2.74
CA ASN A 120 -7.37 11.02 1.30
C ASN A 120 -8.27 9.93 0.71
N PHE A 121 -8.05 8.67 1.08
CA PHE A 121 -8.83 7.57 0.55
C PHE A 121 -10.19 7.40 1.20
N ILE A 122 -10.32 7.53 2.51
CA ILE A 122 -11.61 7.33 3.20
C ILE A 122 -12.60 8.48 3.00
N SER A 123 -12.13 9.68 2.66
CA SER A 123 -12.99 10.84 2.37
C SER A 123 -13.45 10.90 0.91
N SER A 124 -12.90 10.07 0.04
CA SER A 124 -13.30 9.99 -1.36
C SER A 124 -14.67 9.33 -1.53
N SER A 125 -15.37 9.68 -2.62
CA SER A 125 -16.57 8.94 -3.02
C SER A 125 -16.27 7.52 -3.52
N PHE A 126 -15.00 7.24 -3.87
CA PHE A 126 -14.52 5.90 -4.21
C PHE A 126 -13.64 5.34 -3.08
N LYS A 127 -14.28 5.07 -1.96
CA LYS A 127 -13.60 4.54 -0.76
C LYS A 127 -13.21 3.08 -0.92
N PRO A 128 -12.12 2.63 -0.26
CA PRO A 128 -11.86 1.21 -0.16
C PRO A 128 -12.95 0.50 0.67
N LEU A 129 -13.21 -0.76 0.37
CA LEU A 129 -14.08 -1.62 1.21
C LEU A 129 -13.46 -1.89 2.56
N ALA A 130 -12.13 -2.03 2.61
CA ALA A 130 -11.37 -2.27 3.82
C ALA A 130 -9.99 -1.67 3.70
N LEU A 131 -9.42 -1.30 4.85
CA LEU A 131 -8.03 -0.89 4.98
C LEU A 131 -7.30 -1.92 5.84
N VAL A 132 -6.21 -2.45 5.30
CA VAL A 132 -5.27 -3.30 6.03
C VAL A 132 -3.95 -2.57 6.04
N VAL A 133 -3.73 -1.73 7.04
CA VAL A 133 -2.60 -0.81 7.08
C VAL A 133 -1.81 -0.95 8.36
N MET A 134 -0.50 -0.81 8.24
CA MET A 134 0.39 -0.68 9.37
C MET A 134 0.74 0.80 9.54
N ILE A 135 0.39 1.34 10.69
CA ILE A 135 0.61 2.74 11.04
C ILE A 135 1.11 2.84 12.49
N GLN A 136 1.62 4.00 12.86
CA GLN A 136 2.02 4.23 14.25
C GLN A 136 0.82 4.11 15.19
N LYS A 137 1.06 3.62 16.41
CA LYS A 137 0.04 3.47 17.45
C LYS A 137 -0.70 4.79 17.74
N GLU A 138 0.01 5.90 17.79
CA GLU A 138 -0.55 7.24 18.03
C GLU A 138 -1.53 7.64 16.92
N VAL A 139 -1.22 7.32 15.69
CA VAL A 139 -2.10 7.56 14.54
C VAL A 139 -3.30 6.63 14.57
N ALA A 140 -3.09 5.33 14.87
CA ALA A 140 -4.15 4.35 14.97
C ALA A 140 -5.21 4.74 16.01
N ASN A 141 -4.78 5.30 17.14
CA ASN A 141 -5.69 5.73 18.20
C ASN A 141 -6.69 6.80 17.75
N ASN A 142 -6.39 7.56 16.70
CA ASN A 142 -7.31 8.55 16.13
C ASN A 142 -8.51 7.91 15.40
N TYR A 143 -8.39 6.65 15.01
CA TYR A 143 -9.41 5.91 14.26
C TYR A 143 -10.15 4.88 15.11
N LEU A 144 -9.70 4.62 16.32
CA LEU A 144 -10.37 3.70 17.23
C LEU A 144 -11.59 4.37 17.86
N LEU A 145 -12.69 3.63 17.91
CA LEU A 145 -13.87 4.06 18.68
C LEU A 145 -13.52 4.11 20.15
N LYS A 146 -13.66 5.29 20.76
CA LYS A 146 -13.59 5.44 22.21
C LYS A 146 -14.95 5.08 22.77
N ILE A 147 -15.04 3.91 23.29
CA ILE A 147 -16.22 3.47 24.04
C ILE A 147 -16.12 4.00 25.47
#